data_e605b91c4493d98796652106e1dbaab4
#
_entry.id   e605b91c4493d98796652106e1dbaab4
#
_cell.length_a   1.000
_cell.length_b   1.000
_cell.length_c   1.000
_cell.angle_alpha   90.00
_cell.angle_beta   90.00
_cell.angle_gamma   90.00
#
_symmetry.space_group_name_H-M   'P 1'
#
loop_
_entity.id
_entity.type
_entity.pdbx_description
1 polymer ?
#
loop_
_entity_poly.entity_id
_entity_poly.type
_entity_poly.pdbx_seq_one_letter_code
_entity_poly.pdbx_strand_id
1 'polypeptide(L)'
;MSPPDVGEAFVRLALAIDQHFPGYVDAYFGPQALSHAARQRGKVPLAELAVEAQGLAASVASDGSLAHRRRDWLQGEITAMQTTLSLLAGEELDILIEVRRLYGVTPAWVEEATFEEAHHALEAVLPRAALDAPTPTPA
;
A
#
# COMPACT_ATOMS: atom_id res chain seq x y z
N MET A 1 24.80 18.41 -7.26
CA MET A 1 23.58 18.10 -6.49
C MET A 1 23.38 16.61 -6.61
N SER A 2 23.57 15.86 -5.53
CA SER A 2 23.31 14.42 -5.54
C SER A 2 21.83 14.20 -5.87
N PRO A 3 21.48 13.19 -6.69
CA PRO A 3 20.08 12.84 -6.89
C PRO A 3 19.43 12.59 -5.53
N PRO A 4 18.16 12.98 -5.35
CA PRO A 4 17.46 12.71 -4.09
C PRO A 4 17.51 11.20 -3.81
N ASP A 5 17.78 10.85 -2.56
CA ASP A 5 17.72 9.46 -2.11
C ASP A 5 16.32 8.91 -2.45
N VAL A 6 16.30 7.86 -3.25
CA VAL A 6 15.06 7.19 -3.69
C VAL A 6 14.20 6.80 -2.50
N GLY A 7 14.81 6.37 -1.39
CA GLY A 7 14.09 6.04 -0.15
C GLY A 7 13.42 7.25 0.48
N GLU A 8 14.10 8.39 0.53
CA GLU A 8 13.53 9.63 1.05
C GLU A 8 12.39 10.14 0.14
N ALA A 9 12.58 10.09 -1.19
CA ALA A 9 11.54 10.48 -2.14
C ALA A 9 10.28 9.60 -2.02
N PHE A 10 10.46 8.29 -1.83
CA PHE A 10 9.38 7.34 -1.57
C PHE A 10 8.59 7.71 -0.31
N VAL A 11 9.28 7.96 0.79
CA VAL A 11 8.63 8.35 2.07
C VAL A 11 7.90 9.69 1.94
N ARG A 12 8.49 10.68 1.26
CA ARG A 12 7.85 11.99 1.03
C ARG A 12 6.55 11.85 0.24
N LEU A 13 6.54 11.02 -0.79
CA LEU A 13 5.35 10.75 -1.61
C LEU A 13 4.26 10.06 -0.78
N ALA A 14 4.60 9.03 0.02
CA ALA A 14 3.65 8.35 0.90
C ALA A 14 3.00 9.32 1.89
N LEU A 15 3.80 10.17 2.54
CA LEU A 15 3.31 11.18 3.48
C LEU A 15 2.46 12.27 2.80
N ALA A 16 2.71 12.57 1.52
CA ALA A 16 1.89 13.49 0.75
C ALA A 16 0.54 12.87 0.37
N ILE A 17 0.50 11.58 0.02
CA ILE A 17 -0.75 10.83 -0.22
C ILE A 17 -1.57 10.78 1.07
N ASP A 18 -0.95 10.58 2.24
CA ASP A 18 -1.62 10.57 3.55
C ASP A 18 -2.37 11.87 3.86
N GLN A 19 -1.97 13.00 3.30
CA GLN A 19 -2.72 14.27 3.43
C GLN A 19 -4.07 14.24 2.69
N HIS A 20 -4.23 13.37 1.68
CA HIS A 20 -5.47 13.17 0.94
C HIS A 20 -6.31 12.04 1.50
N PHE A 21 -5.66 10.99 1.97
CA PHE A 21 -6.27 9.80 2.52
C PHE A 21 -5.67 9.50 3.91
N PRO A 22 -6.21 10.11 4.97
CA PRO A 22 -5.71 9.94 6.34
C PRO A 22 -5.68 8.46 6.75
N GLY A 23 -4.55 8.00 7.28
CA GLY A 23 -4.31 6.60 7.60
C GLY A 23 -3.68 5.79 6.46
N TYR A 24 -3.36 6.41 5.33
CA TYR A 24 -2.58 5.76 4.28
C TYR A 24 -1.20 5.32 4.80
N VAL A 25 -0.59 6.14 5.64
CA VAL A 25 0.57 5.78 6.46
C VAL A 25 0.09 5.48 7.88
N ASP A 26 -0.22 4.23 8.15
CA ASP A 26 -0.79 3.78 9.43
C ASP A 26 0.10 4.12 10.63
N ALA A 27 1.42 3.88 10.51
CA ALA A 27 2.38 4.23 11.55
C ALA A 27 3.68 4.76 10.93
N TYR A 28 4.10 5.94 11.37
CA TYR A 28 5.32 6.58 10.90
C TYR A 28 6.37 6.70 12.00
N PHE A 29 7.48 5.98 11.84
CA PHE A 29 8.63 5.98 12.77
C PHE A 29 9.89 6.62 12.17
N GLY A 30 9.78 7.26 11.01
CA GLY A 30 10.89 7.90 10.30
C GLY A 30 11.27 9.27 10.86
N PRO A 31 12.19 10.00 10.21
CA PRO A 31 12.62 11.33 10.61
C PRO A 31 11.44 12.30 10.69
N GLN A 32 11.22 12.90 11.86
CA GLN A 32 10.11 13.84 12.09
C GLN A 32 10.10 15.01 11.11
N ALA A 33 11.28 15.42 10.61
CA ALA A 33 11.39 16.47 9.62
C ALA A 33 10.59 16.19 8.34
N LEU A 34 10.52 14.93 7.89
CA LEU A 34 9.77 14.54 6.69
C LEU A 34 8.26 14.67 6.91
N SER A 35 7.75 14.16 8.03
CA SER A 35 6.33 14.29 8.36
C SER A 35 5.92 15.74 8.59
N HIS A 36 6.81 16.55 9.18
CA HIS A 36 6.58 17.99 9.37
C HIS A 36 6.52 18.72 8.04
N ALA A 37 7.47 18.43 7.15
CA ALA A 37 7.50 19.00 5.80
C ALA A 37 6.25 18.65 4.98
N ALA A 38 5.77 17.40 5.06
CA ALA A 38 4.53 16.99 4.40
C ALA A 38 3.32 17.77 4.90
N ARG A 39 3.19 17.92 6.22
CA ARG A 39 2.12 18.74 6.83
C ARG A 39 2.19 20.20 6.45
N GLN A 40 3.40 20.79 6.41
CA GLN A 40 3.59 22.18 5.98
C GLN A 40 3.26 22.38 4.49
N ARG A 41 3.62 21.42 3.65
CA ARG A 41 3.28 21.42 2.22
C ARG A 41 1.76 21.34 2.00
N GLY A 42 1.04 20.66 2.90
CA GLY A 42 -0.40 20.48 2.83
C GLY A 42 -0.84 19.58 1.67
N LYS A 43 -2.11 19.71 1.26
CA LYS A 43 -2.67 18.94 0.15
C LYS A 43 -2.16 19.46 -1.19
N VAL A 44 -1.19 18.76 -1.75
CA VAL A 44 -0.70 19.00 -3.12
C VAL A 44 -1.72 18.44 -4.12
N PRO A 45 -1.95 19.09 -5.29
CA PRO A 45 -2.84 18.54 -6.31
C PRO A 45 -2.48 17.09 -6.68
N LEU A 46 -3.49 16.21 -6.78
CA LEU A 46 -3.28 14.78 -7.11
C LEU A 46 -2.52 14.59 -8.42
N ALA A 47 -2.74 15.46 -9.40
CA ALA A 47 -2.01 15.41 -10.66
C ALA A 47 -0.50 15.66 -10.50
N GLU A 48 -0.09 16.55 -9.58
CA GLU A 48 1.32 16.77 -9.27
C GLU A 48 1.93 15.55 -8.56
N LEU A 49 1.22 14.95 -7.61
CA LEU A 49 1.65 13.73 -6.94
C LEU A 49 1.76 12.55 -7.93
N ALA A 50 0.88 12.47 -8.93
CA ALA A 50 0.97 11.46 -9.97
C ALA A 50 2.25 11.63 -10.83
N VAL A 51 2.63 12.87 -11.14
CA VAL A 51 3.91 13.16 -11.82
C VAL A 51 5.10 12.82 -10.94
N GLU A 52 5.05 13.15 -9.65
CA GLU A 52 6.10 12.77 -8.69
C GLU A 52 6.25 11.23 -8.60
N ALA A 53 5.13 10.49 -8.55
CA ALA A 53 5.14 9.02 -8.56
C ALA A 53 5.76 8.43 -9.83
N GLN A 54 5.45 9.01 -10.99
CA GLN A 54 6.06 8.59 -12.27
C GLN A 54 7.57 8.85 -12.29
N GLY A 55 8.00 10.03 -11.84
CA GLY A 55 9.42 10.38 -11.73
C GLY A 55 10.17 9.46 -10.77
N LEU A 56 9.57 9.12 -9.64
CA LEU A 56 10.12 8.18 -8.67
C LEU A 56 10.25 6.76 -9.28
N ALA A 57 9.24 6.28 -9.99
CA ALA A 57 9.30 4.98 -10.67
C ALA A 57 10.46 4.92 -11.69
N ALA A 58 10.64 5.98 -12.47
CA ALA A 58 11.74 6.09 -13.42
C ALA A 58 13.11 6.12 -12.72
N SER A 59 13.23 6.84 -11.60
CA SER A 59 14.45 6.90 -10.79
C SER A 59 14.82 5.53 -10.22
N VAL A 60 13.83 4.81 -9.65
CA VAL A 60 14.03 3.43 -9.15
C VAL A 60 14.47 2.48 -10.27
N ALA A 61 13.86 2.59 -11.45
CA ALA A 61 14.20 1.73 -12.58
C ALA A 61 15.64 1.94 -13.05
N SER A 62 16.13 3.18 -13.05
CA SER A 62 17.46 3.55 -13.53
C SER A 62 18.57 3.48 -12.49
N ASP A 63 18.23 3.32 -11.20
CA ASP A 63 19.22 3.27 -10.13
C ASP A 63 19.98 1.93 -10.12
N GLY A 64 21.17 1.95 -10.70
CA GLY A 64 22.06 0.78 -10.74
C GLY A 64 22.61 0.35 -9.38
N SER A 65 22.51 1.18 -8.34
CA SER A 65 22.98 0.86 -6.98
C SER A 65 22.00 -0.01 -6.20
N LEU A 66 20.71 -0.05 -6.60
CA LEU A 66 19.70 -0.86 -5.94
C LEU A 66 19.87 -2.35 -6.27
N ALA A 67 19.88 -3.19 -5.23
CA ALA A 67 19.76 -4.63 -5.43
C ALA A 67 18.42 -4.96 -6.13
N HIS A 68 18.43 -5.96 -7.02
CA HIS A 68 17.26 -6.35 -7.84
C HIS A 68 15.98 -6.50 -7.00
N ARG A 69 16.03 -7.28 -5.93
CA ARG A 69 14.89 -7.51 -5.03
C ARG A 69 14.35 -6.21 -4.41
N ARG A 70 15.21 -5.27 -4.08
CA ARG A 70 14.81 -3.97 -3.53
C ARG A 70 14.14 -3.11 -4.60
N ARG A 71 14.67 -3.12 -5.81
CA ARG A 71 14.10 -2.42 -6.96
C ARG A 71 12.70 -2.93 -7.27
N ASP A 72 12.54 -4.26 -7.37
CA ASP A 72 11.24 -4.89 -7.67
C ASP A 72 10.20 -4.56 -6.60
N TRP A 73 10.59 -4.61 -5.33
CA TRP A 73 9.71 -4.25 -4.23
C TRP A 73 9.28 -2.77 -4.34
N LEU A 74 10.22 -1.84 -4.52
CA LEU A 74 9.91 -0.42 -4.68
C LEU A 74 9.01 -0.16 -5.89
N GLN A 75 9.22 -0.83 -7.01
CA GLN A 75 8.36 -0.70 -8.19
C GLN A 75 6.92 -1.16 -7.89
N GLY A 76 6.76 -2.25 -7.16
CA GLY A 76 5.44 -2.71 -6.71
C GLY A 76 4.72 -1.68 -5.85
N GLU A 77 5.40 -1.16 -4.82
CA GLU A 77 4.87 -0.15 -3.91
C GLU A 77 4.53 1.17 -4.65
N ILE A 78 5.37 1.61 -5.58
CA ILE A 78 5.09 2.81 -6.37
C ILE A 78 3.89 2.58 -7.29
N THR A 79 3.73 1.39 -7.85
CA THR A 79 2.54 1.01 -8.63
C THR A 79 1.27 1.12 -7.76
N ALA A 80 1.33 0.66 -6.52
CA ALA A 80 0.22 0.82 -5.57
C ALA A 80 -0.06 2.29 -5.25
N MET A 81 0.97 3.13 -5.04
CA MET A 81 0.82 4.57 -4.85
C MET A 81 0.14 5.25 -6.05
N GLN A 82 0.58 4.93 -7.27
CA GLN A 82 -0.01 5.46 -8.51
C GLN A 82 -1.47 5.06 -8.64
N THR A 83 -1.80 3.80 -8.30
CA THR A 83 -3.17 3.31 -8.32
C THR A 83 -4.03 4.04 -7.28
N THR A 84 -3.53 4.23 -6.07
CA THR A 84 -4.21 5.01 -5.02
C THR A 84 -4.49 6.44 -5.48
N LEU A 85 -3.52 7.10 -6.12
CA LEU A 85 -3.70 8.46 -6.66
C LEU A 85 -4.76 8.50 -7.76
N SER A 86 -4.80 7.50 -8.66
CA SER A 86 -5.83 7.37 -9.69
C SER A 86 -7.23 7.21 -9.09
N LEU A 87 -7.37 6.33 -8.08
CA LEU A 87 -8.66 6.12 -7.38
C LEU A 87 -9.10 7.38 -6.64
N LEU A 88 -8.20 8.10 -5.97
CA LEU A 88 -8.48 9.38 -5.33
C LEU A 88 -8.88 10.47 -6.34
N ALA A 89 -8.38 10.39 -7.56
CA ALA A 89 -8.77 11.28 -8.67
C ALA A 89 -10.11 10.90 -9.32
N GLY A 90 -10.75 9.80 -8.87
CA GLY A 90 -12.04 9.34 -9.34
C GLY A 90 -11.98 8.35 -10.49
N GLU A 91 -10.82 7.75 -10.78
CA GLU A 91 -10.73 6.65 -11.74
C GLU A 91 -11.43 5.41 -11.17
N GLU A 92 -12.27 4.77 -11.98
CA GLU A 92 -12.89 3.49 -11.66
C GLU A 92 -12.10 2.36 -12.32
N LEU A 93 -11.69 1.37 -11.53
CA LEU A 93 -10.97 0.20 -12.00
C LEU A 93 -11.81 -1.06 -11.80
N ASP A 94 -11.62 -2.04 -12.68
CA ASP A 94 -12.10 -3.40 -12.42
C ASP A 94 -11.43 -3.95 -11.16
N ILE A 95 -12.21 -4.62 -10.31
CA ILE A 95 -11.74 -5.10 -8.99
C ILE A 95 -10.49 -5.98 -9.07
N LEU A 96 -10.39 -6.83 -10.10
CA LEU A 96 -9.23 -7.70 -10.26
C LEU A 96 -7.97 -6.91 -10.68
N ILE A 97 -8.17 -5.85 -11.48
CA ILE A 97 -7.10 -4.94 -11.87
C ILE A 97 -6.65 -4.12 -10.66
N GLU A 98 -7.60 -3.60 -9.88
CA GLU A 98 -7.33 -2.85 -8.66
C GLU A 98 -6.53 -3.66 -7.66
N VAL A 99 -7.00 -4.86 -7.31
CA VAL A 99 -6.32 -5.76 -6.37
C VAL A 99 -4.91 -6.11 -6.86
N ARG A 100 -4.74 -6.39 -8.15
CA ARG A 100 -3.42 -6.69 -8.71
C ARG A 100 -2.46 -5.51 -8.63
N ARG A 101 -2.94 -4.29 -8.88
CA ARG A 101 -2.10 -3.09 -8.83
C ARG A 101 -1.77 -2.64 -7.42
N LEU A 102 -2.72 -2.78 -6.47
CA LEU A 102 -2.53 -2.38 -5.08
C LEU A 102 -1.69 -3.37 -4.28
N TYR A 103 -1.86 -4.67 -4.53
CA TYR A 103 -1.30 -5.73 -3.68
C TYR A 103 -0.33 -6.66 -4.40
N GLY A 104 -0.17 -6.53 -5.71
CA GLY A 104 0.73 -7.37 -6.50
C GLY A 104 0.27 -8.83 -6.64
N VAL A 105 -1.00 -9.13 -6.30
CA VAL A 105 -1.56 -10.47 -6.35
C VAL A 105 -2.67 -10.56 -7.40
N THR A 106 -2.79 -11.73 -8.01
CA THR A 106 -3.94 -12.03 -8.87
C THR A 106 -4.88 -12.95 -8.11
N PRO A 107 -6.06 -12.46 -7.67
CA PRO A 107 -7.01 -13.29 -6.96
C PRO A 107 -7.48 -14.45 -7.84
N ALA A 108 -7.61 -15.61 -7.25
CA ALA A 108 -8.24 -16.78 -7.85
C ALA A 108 -9.46 -17.18 -7.02
N TRP A 109 -10.51 -17.63 -7.68
CA TRP A 109 -11.66 -18.21 -7.00
C TRP A 109 -11.26 -19.54 -6.38
N VAL A 110 -11.67 -19.73 -5.14
CA VAL A 110 -11.49 -20.97 -4.39
C VAL A 110 -12.88 -21.54 -4.11
N GLU A 111 -13.07 -22.83 -4.33
CA GLU A 111 -14.34 -23.51 -4.05
C GLU A 111 -14.67 -23.44 -2.56
N GLU A 112 -15.96 -23.21 -2.24
CA GLU A 112 -16.45 -23.06 -0.88
C GLU A 112 -16.10 -24.29 -0.01
N ALA A 113 -16.17 -25.49 -0.60
CA ALA A 113 -15.81 -26.74 0.08
C ALA A 113 -14.40 -26.71 0.70
N THR A 114 -13.45 -25.99 0.09
CA THR A 114 -12.09 -25.85 0.65
C THR A 114 -12.10 -25.13 2.00
N PHE A 115 -12.96 -24.12 2.14
CA PHE A 115 -13.11 -23.38 3.41
C PHE A 115 -13.88 -24.20 4.44
N GLU A 116 -14.88 -24.97 4.03
CA GLU A 116 -15.63 -25.89 4.91
C GLU A 116 -14.73 -26.97 5.47
N GLU A 117 -13.88 -27.60 4.64
CA GLU A 117 -12.88 -28.56 5.09
C GLU A 117 -11.89 -27.95 6.09
N ALA A 118 -11.43 -26.71 5.85
CA ALA A 118 -10.56 -26.01 6.77
C ALA A 118 -11.26 -25.70 8.11
N HIS A 119 -12.53 -25.30 8.09
CA HIS A 119 -13.34 -25.09 9.28
C HIS A 119 -13.47 -26.38 10.11
N HIS A 120 -13.81 -27.48 9.49
CA HIS A 120 -13.91 -28.77 10.19
C HIS A 120 -12.57 -29.21 10.79
N ALA A 121 -11.45 -28.97 10.07
CA ALA A 121 -10.12 -29.24 10.61
C ALA A 121 -9.79 -28.37 11.84
N LEU A 122 -10.18 -27.10 11.82
CA LEU A 122 -10.00 -26.20 12.95
C LEU A 122 -10.88 -26.57 14.14
N GLU A 123 -12.15 -26.93 13.92
CA GLU A 123 -13.07 -27.41 14.97
C GLU A 123 -12.54 -28.64 15.68
N ALA A 124 -11.83 -29.51 14.99
CA ALA A 124 -11.25 -30.73 15.56
C ALA A 124 -10.08 -30.43 16.53
N VAL A 125 -9.39 -29.31 16.38
CA VAL A 125 -8.20 -28.97 17.19
C VAL A 125 -8.40 -27.80 18.16
N LEU A 126 -9.41 -26.97 17.93
CA LEU A 126 -9.70 -25.83 18.80
C LEU A 126 -10.69 -26.23 19.93
N PRO A 127 -10.49 -25.75 21.16
CA PRO A 127 -11.47 -25.94 22.23
C PRO A 127 -12.79 -25.27 21.88
N ARG A 128 -13.93 -25.98 22.04
CA ARG A 128 -15.26 -25.40 21.75
C ARG A 128 -15.55 -24.08 22.45
N ALA A 129 -15.04 -23.88 23.65
CA ALA A 129 -15.18 -22.62 24.39
C ALA A 129 -14.52 -21.40 23.68
N ALA A 130 -13.59 -21.62 22.77
CA ALA A 130 -12.98 -20.55 21.98
C ALA A 130 -13.82 -20.17 20.75
N LEU A 131 -14.67 -21.08 20.27
CA LEU A 131 -15.54 -20.86 19.11
C LEU A 131 -16.85 -20.15 19.51
N ASP A 132 -17.29 -20.31 20.77
CA ASP A 132 -18.51 -19.71 21.31
C ASP A 132 -18.28 -18.33 21.94
N ALA A 133 -17.06 -17.78 21.85
CA ALA A 133 -16.76 -16.46 22.37
C ALA A 133 -17.53 -15.37 21.58
N PRO A 134 -18.28 -14.49 22.27
CA PRO A 134 -19.04 -13.45 21.58
C PRO A 134 -18.08 -12.55 20.80
N THR A 135 -18.42 -12.30 19.54
CA THR A 135 -17.69 -11.34 18.69
C THR A 135 -17.66 -9.98 19.40
N PRO A 136 -16.48 -9.35 19.61
CA PRO A 136 -16.44 -8.03 20.22
C PRO A 136 -17.25 -7.04 19.37
N THR A 137 -18.25 -6.42 19.99
CA THR A 137 -19.04 -5.38 19.35
C THR A 137 -18.13 -4.17 19.11
N PRO A 138 -18.02 -3.66 17.88
CA PRO A 138 -17.25 -2.46 17.61
C PRO A 138 -17.86 -1.28 18.38
N ALA A 139 -16.97 -0.53 19.09
CA ALA A 139 -17.34 0.67 19.84
C ALA A 139 -17.58 1.85 18.90
#